data_2ff510272c752a0d0a11552e0ac4145c
#
_entry.id   2ff510272c752a0d0a11552e0ac4145c
#
_cell.length_a   1.000
_cell.length_b   1.000
_cell.length_c   1.000
_cell.angle_alpha   90.00
_cell.angle_beta   90.00
_cell.angle_gamma   90.00
#
_symmetry.space_group_name_H-M   'P 1'
#
loop_
_entity.id
_entity.type
_entity.pdbx_description
1 polymer ?
#
loop_
_entity_poly.entity_id
_entity_poly.type
_entity_poly.pdbx_seq_one_letter_code
_entity_poly.pdbx_strand_id
1 'polypeptide(L)'
;MNRLAHVLVAATMTWAPIAAQADSEKDSLPLEGATEVLSFTTDEGSWLSIDVVPEGGSLIFDLLGDLYRLPIDGGEAIRLTSGLGYDSQPVISPDGQQVAFISDRDGATNLWVADINGDDARQLSSERHAGMISPQWSSDGDYLIVTRVGTDTELVMFHVDGGSGVTLTGSG
;
A
#
# COMPACT_ATOMS: atom_id res chain seq x y z
N MET A 1 -59.28 -33.61 -40.83
CA MET A 1 -58.45 -32.42 -40.94
C MET A 1 -57.85 -32.15 -39.57
N ASN A 2 -56.68 -32.75 -39.29
CA ASN A 2 -55.98 -32.62 -38.01
C ASN A 2 -54.94 -31.48 -38.14
N ARG A 3 -55.10 -30.44 -37.31
CA ARG A 3 -54.07 -29.40 -37.16
C ARG A 3 -53.19 -29.77 -35.95
N LEU A 4 -51.94 -30.14 -36.23
CA LEU A 4 -50.91 -30.32 -35.24
C LEU A 4 -50.40 -28.92 -34.81
N ALA A 5 -50.58 -28.60 -33.56
CA ALA A 5 -49.98 -27.41 -32.92
C ALA A 5 -48.53 -27.75 -32.47
N HIS A 6 -47.58 -27.06 -33.05
CA HIS A 6 -46.18 -27.16 -32.61
C HIS A 6 -45.99 -26.18 -31.43
N VAL A 7 -45.65 -26.75 -30.25
CA VAL A 7 -45.23 -25.98 -29.10
C VAL A 7 -43.72 -25.78 -29.19
N LEU A 8 -43.30 -24.52 -29.37
CA LEU A 8 -41.92 -24.12 -29.35
C LEU A 8 -41.52 -23.85 -27.91
N VAL A 9 -40.71 -24.69 -27.28
CA VAL A 9 -40.11 -24.44 -25.98
C VAL A 9 -38.83 -23.67 -26.19
N ALA A 10 -38.84 -22.38 -25.92
CA ALA A 10 -37.63 -21.56 -25.88
C ALA A 10 -36.97 -21.70 -24.49
N ALA A 11 -35.84 -22.38 -24.40
CA ALA A 11 -34.99 -22.41 -23.23
C ALA A 11 -34.14 -21.15 -23.18
N THR A 12 -34.47 -20.21 -22.29
CA THR A 12 -33.61 -19.07 -21.99
C THR A 12 -32.53 -19.52 -21.01
N MET A 13 -31.28 -19.64 -21.51
CA MET A 13 -30.10 -19.76 -20.67
C MET A 13 -29.80 -18.39 -20.08
N THR A 14 -30.10 -18.20 -18.79
CA THR A 14 -29.61 -17.05 -18.03
C THR A 14 -28.17 -17.33 -17.58
N TRP A 15 -27.23 -16.66 -18.18
CA TRP A 15 -25.87 -16.61 -17.67
C TRP A 15 -25.87 -15.68 -16.45
N ALA A 16 -25.73 -16.28 -15.25
CA ALA A 16 -25.37 -15.52 -14.07
C ALA A 16 -23.89 -15.13 -14.19
N PRO A 17 -23.51 -13.85 -13.95
CA PRO A 17 -22.09 -13.50 -13.85
C PRO A 17 -21.52 -14.24 -12.64
N ILE A 18 -20.49 -15.05 -12.87
CA ILE A 18 -19.62 -15.55 -11.81
C ILE A 18 -18.90 -14.29 -11.28
N ALA A 19 -19.34 -13.82 -10.12
CA ALA A 19 -18.56 -12.85 -9.38
C ALA A 19 -17.21 -13.52 -9.07
N ALA A 20 -16.15 -13.00 -9.65
CA ALA A 20 -14.81 -13.36 -9.26
C ALA A 20 -14.68 -12.98 -7.77
N GLN A 21 -14.68 -13.99 -6.90
CA GLN A 21 -14.21 -13.81 -5.54
C GLN A 21 -12.73 -13.46 -5.67
N ALA A 22 -12.41 -12.21 -5.39
CA ALA A 22 -11.03 -11.79 -5.23
C ALA A 22 -10.41 -12.67 -4.14
N ASP A 23 -9.29 -13.28 -4.50
CA ASP A 23 -8.47 -14.11 -3.61
C ASP A 23 -8.07 -13.31 -2.36
N SER A 24 -8.84 -13.41 -1.31
CA SER A 24 -8.43 -12.97 0.03
C SER A 24 -7.46 -13.98 0.69
N GLU A 25 -7.02 -14.97 -0.05
CA GLU A 25 -6.19 -16.07 0.46
C GLU A 25 -4.68 -15.77 0.47
N LYS A 26 -4.25 -14.63 -0.11
CA LYS A 26 -2.83 -14.26 -0.17
C LYS A 26 -2.26 -13.60 1.09
N ASP A 27 -3.11 -13.11 1.99
CA ASP A 27 -2.71 -12.36 3.18
C ASP A 27 -2.85 -13.15 4.49
N SER A 28 -3.18 -14.43 4.46
CA SER A 28 -3.27 -15.23 5.67
C SER A 28 -2.02 -16.09 5.84
N LEU A 29 -1.26 -15.84 6.90
CA LEU A 29 -0.29 -16.83 7.39
C LEU A 29 -1.05 -18.09 7.77
N PRO A 30 -0.50 -19.30 7.43
CA PRO A 30 -1.08 -20.55 7.91
C PRO A 30 -0.82 -20.65 9.43
N LEU A 31 -1.72 -20.04 10.21
CA LEU A 31 -1.68 -20.15 11.66
C LEU A 31 -2.35 -21.46 12.07
N GLU A 32 -1.57 -22.36 12.68
CA GLU A 32 -2.12 -23.56 13.29
C GLU A 32 -2.61 -23.22 14.70
N GLY A 33 -3.94 -23.30 14.91
CA GLY A 33 -4.57 -23.13 16.21
C GLY A 33 -5.63 -22.01 16.26
N ALA A 34 -6.17 -21.79 17.47
CA ALA A 34 -7.13 -20.72 17.71
C ALA A 34 -6.43 -19.35 17.68
N THR A 35 -6.98 -18.44 16.90
CA THR A 35 -6.51 -17.05 16.87
C THR A 35 -7.39 -16.19 17.78
N GLU A 36 -6.78 -15.26 18.52
CA GLU A 36 -7.47 -14.27 19.34
C GLU A 36 -7.22 -12.88 18.76
N VAL A 37 -8.29 -12.10 18.61
CA VAL A 37 -8.18 -10.70 18.18
C VAL A 37 -7.82 -9.86 19.38
N LEU A 38 -6.63 -9.27 19.38
CA LEU A 38 -6.22 -8.28 20.36
C LEU A 38 -6.73 -6.90 19.91
N SER A 39 -7.57 -6.28 20.73
CA SER A 39 -8.05 -4.91 20.50
C SER A 39 -7.70 -4.04 21.70
N PHE A 40 -7.03 -2.92 21.43
CA PHE A 40 -6.66 -1.94 22.48
C PHE A 40 -6.64 -0.53 21.88
N THR A 41 -6.74 0.46 22.76
CA THR A 41 -6.56 1.88 22.40
C THR A 41 -5.27 2.36 23.02
N THR A 42 -4.48 3.12 22.29
CA THR A 42 -3.24 3.74 22.76
C THR A 42 -3.19 5.20 22.34
N ASP A 43 -2.60 6.04 23.16
CA ASP A 43 -2.23 7.43 22.90
C ASP A 43 -0.70 7.62 22.86
N GLU A 44 0.05 6.51 22.90
CA GLU A 44 1.50 6.49 22.87
C GLU A 44 2.01 5.60 21.72
N GLY A 45 3.10 6.01 21.10
CA GLY A 45 3.83 5.24 20.09
C GLY A 45 5.34 5.43 20.24
N SER A 46 6.12 4.47 19.80
CA SER A 46 7.58 4.51 19.78
C SER A 46 8.12 4.33 18.38
N TRP A 47 9.18 5.07 18.03
CA TRP A 47 9.85 4.98 16.73
C TRP A 47 8.94 5.33 15.54
N LEU A 48 8.00 6.25 15.74
CA LEU A 48 7.08 6.70 14.71
C LEU A 48 7.82 7.53 13.65
N SER A 49 7.52 7.28 12.38
CA SER A 49 7.78 8.20 11.30
C SER A 49 6.50 8.97 11.00
N ILE A 50 6.62 10.25 10.69
CA ILE A 50 5.47 11.14 10.53
C ILE A 50 5.73 12.16 9.44
N ASP A 51 4.71 12.47 8.67
CA ASP A 51 4.70 13.58 7.72
C ASP A 51 3.40 14.37 7.80
N VAL A 52 3.43 15.64 7.35
CA VAL A 52 2.31 16.58 7.43
C VAL A 52 1.70 16.73 6.05
N VAL A 53 0.38 16.52 5.95
CA VAL A 53 -0.32 16.77 4.67
C VAL A 53 -0.17 18.24 4.28
N PRO A 54 0.30 18.55 3.05
CA PRO A 54 0.39 19.91 2.55
C PRO A 54 -0.92 20.67 2.77
N GLU A 55 -0.85 21.98 2.99
CA GLU A 55 -1.97 22.86 3.39
C GLU A 55 -2.52 22.63 4.80
N GLY A 56 -1.90 21.71 5.57
CA GLY A 56 -2.26 21.44 6.96
C GLY A 56 -3.53 20.59 7.10
N GLY A 57 -3.98 20.45 8.31
CA GLY A 57 -5.22 19.75 8.65
C GLY A 57 -5.03 18.30 9.09
N SER A 58 -3.98 17.59 8.68
CA SER A 58 -3.71 16.23 9.20
C SER A 58 -2.25 15.81 9.07
N LEU A 59 -1.92 14.79 9.86
CA LEU A 59 -0.64 14.08 9.85
C LEU A 59 -0.88 12.68 9.29
N ILE A 60 0.13 12.09 8.65
CA ILE A 60 0.19 10.64 8.40
C ILE A 60 1.40 10.09 9.13
N PHE A 61 1.23 9.00 9.86
CA PHE A 61 2.28 8.36 10.64
C PHE A 61 2.14 6.84 10.61
N ASP A 62 3.23 6.15 10.92
CA ASP A 62 3.22 4.70 11.10
C ASP A 62 3.04 4.32 12.58
N LEU A 63 2.28 3.27 12.83
CA LEU A 63 2.15 2.66 14.15
C LEU A 63 1.87 1.16 14.01
N LEU A 64 2.71 0.34 14.64
CA LEU A 64 2.56 -1.13 14.67
C LEU A 64 2.46 -1.80 13.29
N GLY A 65 3.10 -1.20 12.28
CA GLY A 65 3.16 -1.75 10.93
C GLY A 65 2.03 -1.32 10.00
N ASP A 66 1.20 -0.36 10.42
CA ASP A 66 0.18 0.27 9.57
C ASP A 66 0.35 1.79 9.54
N LEU A 67 -0.19 2.41 8.49
CA LEU A 67 -0.27 3.86 8.37
C LEU A 67 -1.59 4.38 8.93
N TYR A 68 -1.53 5.52 9.59
CA TYR A 68 -2.67 6.21 10.19
C TYR A 68 -2.68 7.67 9.82
N ARG A 69 -3.88 8.24 9.70
CA ARG A 69 -4.12 9.68 9.53
C ARG A 69 -4.73 10.26 10.78
N LEU A 70 -4.15 11.33 11.31
CA LEU A 70 -4.62 12.05 12.50
C LEU A 70 -4.89 13.51 12.14
N PRO A 71 -6.05 14.10 12.50
CA PRO A 71 -6.25 15.55 12.40
C PRO A 71 -5.19 16.32 13.18
N ILE A 72 -4.72 17.46 12.63
CA ILE A 72 -3.65 18.26 13.29
C ILE A 72 -4.09 18.81 14.66
N ASP A 73 -5.38 19.03 14.85
CA ASP A 73 -5.97 19.48 16.10
C ASP A 73 -6.17 18.33 17.13
N GLY A 74 -5.73 17.13 16.79
CA GLY A 74 -5.91 15.93 17.59
C GLY A 74 -7.24 15.23 17.35
N GLY A 75 -7.51 14.18 18.09
CA GLY A 75 -8.71 13.35 17.96
C GLY A 75 -8.38 11.90 17.73
N GLU A 76 -9.26 11.17 17.03
CA GLU A 76 -9.09 9.77 16.70
C GLU A 76 -8.36 9.61 15.37
N ALA A 77 -7.33 8.76 15.36
CA ALA A 77 -6.59 8.42 14.15
C ALA A 77 -7.38 7.42 13.30
N ILE A 78 -7.39 7.63 11.99
CA ILE A 78 -8.01 6.74 11.02
C ILE A 78 -6.91 5.86 10.42
N ARG A 79 -7.09 4.54 10.45
CA ARG A 79 -6.17 3.59 9.85
C ARG A 79 -6.30 3.63 8.32
N LEU A 80 -5.18 3.80 7.62
CA LEU A 80 -5.11 3.90 6.15
C LEU A 80 -4.71 2.58 5.50
N THR A 81 -3.78 1.84 6.12
CA THR A 81 -3.34 0.55 5.59
C THR A 81 -3.64 -0.58 6.56
N SER A 82 -3.62 -1.80 6.07
CA SER A 82 -3.88 -3.01 6.86
C SER A 82 -3.28 -4.23 6.18
N GLY A 83 -3.24 -5.36 6.88
CA GLY A 83 -2.72 -6.62 6.37
C GLY A 83 -1.56 -7.14 7.19
N LEU A 84 -0.76 -8.04 6.59
CA LEU A 84 0.41 -8.64 7.24
C LEU A 84 1.71 -7.89 6.96
N GLY A 85 1.70 -6.95 5.99
CA GLY A 85 2.85 -6.13 5.66
C GLY A 85 3.17 -5.14 6.77
N TYR A 86 4.45 -4.87 6.97
CA TYR A 86 4.93 -3.83 7.87
C TYR A 86 5.11 -2.53 7.08
N ASP A 87 4.11 -1.66 7.14
CA ASP A 87 4.10 -0.36 6.48
C ASP A 87 4.71 0.70 7.40
N SER A 88 5.67 1.47 6.89
CA SER A 88 6.44 2.43 7.67
C SER A 88 7.00 3.58 6.83
N GLN A 89 7.50 4.61 7.51
CA GLN A 89 8.18 5.76 6.91
C GLN A 89 7.34 6.47 5.82
N PRO A 90 6.09 6.87 6.13
CA PRO A 90 5.26 7.58 5.18
C PRO A 90 5.85 8.95 4.83
N VAL A 91 5.79 9.32 3.54
CA VAL A 91 6.09 10.66 3.04
C VAL A 91 5.02 11.08 2.04
N ILE A 92 4.53 12.30 2.15
CA ILE A 92 3.41 12.80 1.38
C ILE A 92 3.92 13.55 0.16
N SER A 93 3.27 13.33 -1.00
CA SER A 93 3.60 14.05 -2.23
C SER A 93 3.39 15.56 -2.08
N PRO A 94 4.16 16.41 -2.82
CA PRO A 94 4.05 17.86 -2.70
C PRO A 94 2.65 18.42 -2.98
N ASP A 95 1.85 17.73 -3.78
CA ASP A 95 0.46 18.08 -4.09
C ASP A 95 -0.55 17.53 -3.07
N GLY A 96 -0.10 16.75 -2.08
CA GLY A 96 -0.93 16.14 -1.04
C GLY A 96 -1.87 15.03 -1.51
N GLN A 97 -1.70 14.50 -2.72
CA GLN A 97 -2.62 13.51 -3.29
C GLN A 97 -2.17 12.07 -3.09
N GLN A 98 -0.89 11.85 -2.81
CA GLN A 98 -0.29 10.52 -2.66
C GLN A 98 0.54 10.43 -1.39
N VAL A 99 0.70 9.20 -0.88
CA VAL A 99 1.64 8.84 0.17
C VAL A 99 2.57 7.76 -0.35
N ALA A 100 3.89 7.98 -0.22
CA ALA A 100 4.88 6.94 -0.42
C ALA A 100 5.31 6.38 0.93
N PHE A 101 5.61 5.10 0.98
CA PHE A 101 5.98 4.41 2.21
C PHE A 101 6.83 3.18 1.92
N ILE A 102 7.44 2.65 2.95
CA ILE A 102 8.21 1.41 2.89
C ILE A 102 7.34 0.26 3.42
N SER A 103 7.32 -0.84 2.68
CA SER A 103 6.55 -2.03 3.06
C SER A 103 7.25 -3.32 2.68
N ASP A 104 7.08 -4.36 3.48
CA ASP A 104 7.57 -5.73 3.21
C ASP A 104 6.47 -6.69 2.75
N ARG A 105 5.29 -6.18 2.37
CA ARG A 105 4.10 -6.95 1.98
C ARG A 105 4.29 -7.93 0.81
N ASP A 106 5.34 -7.75 0.01
CA ASP A 106 5.73 -8.67 -1.07
C ASP A 106 6.88 -9.62 -0.68
N GLY A 107 7.26 -9.63 0.61
CA GLY A 107 8.31 -10.48 1.18
C GLY A 107 9.69 -9.83 1.22
N ALA A 108 9.83 -8.57 0.81
CA ALA A 108 11.04 -7.78 0.91
C ALA A 108 10.71 -6.30 1.16
N THR A 109 11.61 -5.57 1.82
CA THR A 109 11.41 -4.16 2.15
C THR A 109 11.53 -3.30 0.91
N ASN A 110 10.41 -2.86 0.36
CA ASN A 110 10.31 -2.12 -0.89
C ASN A 110 9.60 -0.78 -0.75
N LEU A 111 9.77 0.09 -1.76
CA LEU A 111 9.09 1.36 -1.91
C LEU A 111 7.72 1.16 -2.54
N TRP A 112 6.69 1.70 -1.92
CA TRP A 112 5.29 1.68 -2.34
C TRP A 112 4.72 3.09 -2.42
N VAL A 113 3.70 3.26 -3.23
CA VAL A 113 2.91 4.50 -3.33
C VAL A 113 1.44 4.13 -3.35
N ALA A 114 0.64 4.89 -2.60
CA ALA A 114 -0.81 4.80 -2.58
C ALA A 114 -1.43 6.20 -2.78
N ASP A 115 -2.74 6.27 -2.94
CA ASP A 115 -3.41 7.56 -2.77
C ASP A 115 -3.33 8.04 -1.30
N ILE A 116 -3.68 9.28 -1.05
CA ILE A 116 -3.56 9.89 0.29
C ILE A 116 -4.46 9.22 1.36
N ASN A 117 -5.41 8.37 0.98
CA ASN A 117 -6.25 7.61 1.88
C ASN A 117 -5.76 6.17 2.08
N GLY A 118 -4.67 5.78 1.41
CA GLY A 118 -4.08 4.45 1.49
C GLY A 118 -4.61 3.45 0.46
N ASP A 119 -5.54 3.88 -0.41
CA ASP A 119 -6.10 3.04 -1.46
C ASP A 119 -5.13 2.93 -2.67
N ASP A 120 -5.37 1.95 -3.53
CA ASP A 120 -4.63 1.73 -4.78
C ASP A 120 -3.10 1.62 -4.61
N ALA A 121 -2.66 1.02 -3.50
CA ALA A 121 -1.26 0.84 -3.20
C ALA A 121 -0.55 0.01 -4.28
N ARG A 122 0.55 0.55 -4.82
CA ARG A 122 1.37 -0.08 -5.85
C ARG A 122 2.84 -0.03 -5.50
N GLN A 123 3.55 -1.08 -5.86
CA GLN A 123 4.98 -1.20 -5.65
C GLN A 123 5.77 -0.42 -6.72
N LEU A 124 6.76 0.35 -6.29
CA LEU A 124 7.68 1.05 -7.18
C LEU A 124 9.04 0.38 -7.30
N SER A 125 9.56 -0.23 -6.24
CA SER A 125 10.81 -0.97 -6.27
C SER A 125 10.56 -2.47 -6.13
N SER A 126 11.51 -3.30 -6.59
CA SER A 126 11.37 -4.76 -6.56
C SER A 126 12.66 -5.43 -6.06
N GLU A 127 13.22 -4.90 -4.98
CA GLU A 127 14.42 -5.47 -4.36
C GLU A 127 14.08 -6.77 -3.63
N ARG A 128 15.05 -7.71 -3.66
CA ARG A 128 14.92 -9.01 -2.97
C ARG A 128 16.07 -9.27 -1.98
N HIS A 129 17.20 -8.59 -2.15
CA HIS A 129 18.42 -8.81 -1.38
C HIS A 129 18.92 -7.55 -0.68
N ALA A 130 18.28 -6.43 -0.94
CA ALA A 130 18.51 -5.15 -0.31
C ALA A 130 17.19 -4.63 0.27
N GLY A 131 17.26 -3.71 1.21
CA GLY A 131 16.09 -3.01 1.75
C GLY A 131 16.03 -1.57 1.25
N MET A 132 14.83 -1.06 1.10
CA MET A 132 14.59 0.36 0.85
C MET A 132 14.23 1.06 2.16
N ILE A 133 14.80 2.25 2.41
CA ILE A 133 14.49 3.09 3.57
C ILE A 133 14.53 4.57 3.20
N SER A 134 13.95 5.40 4.05
CA SER A 134 14.03 6.88 3.97
C SER A 134 13.57 7.44 2.63
N PRO A 135 12.35 7.17 2.19
CA PRO A 135 11.81 7.72 0.95
C PRO A 135 11.66 9.25 1.07
N GLN A 136 11.85 9.96 -0.05
CA GLN A 136 11.61 11.40 -0.15
C GLN A 136 11.11 11.74 -1.56
N TRP A 137 10.09 12.59 -1.65
CA TRP A 137 9.62 13.12 -2.92
C TRP A 137 10.55 14.20 -3.47
N SER A 138 10.68 14.25 -4.78
CA SER A 138 11.19 15.45 -5.46
C SER A 138 10.15 16.58 -5.33
N SER A 139 10.60 17.82 -5.45
CA SER A 139 9.73 19.00 -5.25
C SER A 139 8.65 19.16 -6.32
N ASP A 140 8.82 18.56 -7.49
CA ASP A 140 7.84 18.50 -8.58
C ASP A 140 6.83 17.35 -8.45
N GLY A 141 7.09 16.37 -7.55
CA GLY A 141 6.25 15.21 -7.35
C GLY A 141 6.43 14.09 -8.36
N ASP A 142 7.36 14.23 -9.32
CA ASP A 142 7.55 13.24 -10.39
C ASP A 142 8.44 12.08 -9.96
N TYR A 143 9.26 12.27 -8.93
CA TYR A 143 10.25 11.28 -8.50
C TYR A 143 10.22 11.04 -6.99
N LEU A 144 10.63 9.83 -6.62
CA LEU A 144 10.96 9.42 -5.26
C LEU A 144 12.43 9.03 -5.19
N ILE A 145 13.14 9.60 -4.22
CA ILE A 145 14.52 9.24 -3.89
C ILE A 145 14.47 8.42 -2.61
N VAL A 146 15.17 7.30 -2.61
CA VAL A 146 15.17 6.35 -1.50
C VAL A 146 16.57 5.82 -1.27
N THR A 147 16.89 5.48 -0.05
CA THR A 147 18.15 4.80 0.29
C THR A 147 17.97 3.29 0.12
N ARG A 148 18.76 2.70 -0.77
CA ARG A 148 18.91 1.25 -0.90
C ARG A 148 20.02 0.78 0.01
N VAL A 149 19.70 -0.14 0.92
CA VAL A 149 20.63 -0.73 1.91
C VAL A 149 20.84 -2.20 1.58
N GLY A 150 22.02 -2.53 1.10
CA GLY A 150 22.46 -3.88 0.79
C GLY A 150 23.89 -4.09 1.26
N THR A 151 24.74 -4.66 0.41
CA THR A 151 26.20 -4.72 0.65
C THR A 151 26.77 -3.30 0.73
N ASP A 152 26.29 -2.43 -0.13
CA ASP A 152 26.60 -1.00 -0.15
C ASP A 152 25.32 -0.19 0.10
N THR A 153 25.47 1.05 0.51
CA THR A 153 24.37 1.99 0.68
C THR A 153 24.36 2.98 -0.48
N GLU A 154 23.24 3.06 -1.18
CA GLU A 154 23.10 3.87 -2.38
C GLU A 154 21.82 4.70 -2.33
N LEU A 155 21.84 5.87 -2.98
CA LEU A 155 20.61 6.62 -3.30
C LEU A 155 20.10 6.17 -4.66
N VAL A 156 18.82 5.81 -4.72
CA VAL A 156 18.13 5.40 -5.95
C VAL A 156 16.93 6.30 -6.17
N MET A 157 16.74 6.74 -7.40
CA MET A 157 15.61 7.57 -7.81
C MET A 157 14.65 6.74 -8.67
N PHE A 158 13.37 6.78 -8.36
CA PHE A 158 12.29 6.14 -9.11
C PHE A 158 11.32 7.20 -9.63
N HIS A 159 10.89 7.08 -10.88
CA HIS A 159 9.76 7.87 -11.37
C HIS A 159 8.46 7.35 -10.75
N VAL A 160 7.54 8.27 -10.40
CA VAL A 160 6.28 7.91 -9.74
C VAL A 160 5.44 6.92 -10.56
N ASP A 161 5.47 7.00 -11.89
CA ASP A 161 4.73 6.08 -12.76
C ASP A 161 5.40 4.70 -12.93
N GLY A 162 6.56 4.47 -12.31
CA GLY A 162 7.28 3.20 -12.34
C GLY A 162 8.60 3.26 -13.11
N GLY A 163 9.21 2.10 -13.29
CA GLY A 163 10.52 1.95 -13.94
C GLY A 163 11.51 1.18 -13.05
N SER A 164 12.73 0.98 -13.56
CA SER A 164 13.77 0.20 -12.86
C SER A 164 14.57 0.99 -11.82
N GLY A 165 14.31 2.29 -11.70
CA GLY A 165 15.11 3.18 -10.87
C GLY A 165 16.46 3.56 -11.47
N VAL A 166 17.04 4.64 -10.98
CA VAL A 166 18.36 5.15 -11.36
C VAL A 166 19.20 5.35 -10.10
N THR A 167 20.35 4.68 -10.01
CA THR A 167 21.28 4.89 -8.91
C THR A 167 21.97 6.25 -9.06
N LEU A 168 21.85 7.08 -8.04
CA LEU A 168 22.41 8.45 -8.01
C LEU A 168 23.83 8.48 -7.43
N THR A 169 24.14 7.60 -6.48
CA THR A 169 25.44 7.49 -5.84
C THR A 169 26.08 6.18 -6.28
N GLY A 170 27.25 6.26 -6.94
CA GLY A 170 28.05 5.07 -7.25
C GLY A 170 28.97 4.70 -6.09
N SER A 171 29.19 3.42 -5.86
CA SER A 171 30.37 2.96 -5.11
C SER A 171 31.60 3.37 -5.91
N GLY A 172 32.40 4.30 -5.37
CA GLY A 172 33.70 4.69 -5.95
C GLY A 172 34.73 3.56 -5.85
#